data_75056ec9c13d6a4b58ba8bdb8700b64a
#
_entry.id   75056ec9c13d6a4b58ba8bdb8700b64a
#
_cell.length_a   1.000
_cell.length_b   1.000
_cell.length_c   1.000
_cell.angle_alpha   90.00
_cell.angle_beta   90.00
_cell.angle_gamma   90.00
#
_symmetry.space_group_name_H-M   'P 1'
#
loop_
_entity.id
_entity.type
_entity.pdbx_description
1 polymer ?
#
loop_
_entity_poly.entity_id
_entity_poly.type
_entity_poly.pdbx_seq_one_letter_code
_entity_poly.pdbx_strand_id
1 'polypeptide(L)'
;MKMMIEVDIPNGRSVAEAEMAVKREFNPDWVAEWWHIDDVAGQAEDQGETLTEEECRDVLAMVMRKHDCNIGINWDVIDYWIDEIVKEREAV
;
A
#
# COMPACT_ATOMS: atom_id res chain seq x y z
N MET A 1 -26.76 -9.39 9.79
CA MET A 1 -25.88 -10.50 10.18
C MET A 1 -24.65 -9.92 10.88
N LYS A 2 -24.17 -10.57 11.92
CA LYS A 2 -22.96 -10.16 12.65
C LYS A 2 -21.94 -11.29 12.57
N MET A 3 -20.65 -10.93 12.51
CA MET A 3 -19.58 -11.93 12.58
C MET A 3 -18.45 -11.40 13.48
N MET A 4 -17.70 -12.32 14.03
CA MET A 4 -16.49 -12.02 14.78
C MET A 4 -15.29 -12.45 13.94
N ILE A 5 -14.27 -11.59 13.89
CA ILE A 5 -13.03 -11.89 13.21
C ILE A 5 -11.85 -11.60 14.11
N GLU A 6 -10.75 -12.30 13.88
CA GLU A 6 -9.48 -12.07 14.55
C GLU A 6 -8.54 -11.36 13.58
N VAL A 7 -7.93 -10.27 14.04
CA VAL A 7 -7.02 -9.46 13.23
C VAL A 7 -5.70 -9.27 13.98
N ASP A 8 -4.60 -9.56 13.32
CA ASP A 8 -3.28 -9.27 13.85
C ASP A 8 -2.98 -7.78 13.67
N ILE A 9 -2.67 -7.11 14.77
CA ILE A 9 -2.39 -5.68 14.75
C ILE A 9 -0.88 -5.48 14.89
N PRO A 10 -0.21 -4.94 13.85
CA PRO A 10 1.23 -4.74 13.92
C PRO A 10 1.63 -3.69 14.96
N ASN A 11 2.87 -3.77 15.42
CA ASN A 11 3.42 -2.79 16.35
C ASN A 11 3.30 -1.37 15.77
N GLY A 12 2.94 -0.42 16.62
CA GLY A 12 2.75 0.96 16.21
C GLY A 12 1.34 1.30 15.74
N ARG A 13 0.44 0.30 15.67
CA ARG A 13 -0.97 0.49 15.34
C ARG A 13 -1.82 0.13 16.55
N SER A 14 -3.03 0.64 16.62
CA SER A 14 -3.92 0.43 17.76
C SER A 14 -5.16 -0.39 17.39
N VAL A 15 -5.79 -0.97 18.42
CA VAL A 15 -7.07 -1.67 18.26
C VAL A 15 -8.14 -0.71 17.72
N ALA A 16 -8.14 0.55 18.18
CA ALA A 16 -9.09 1.56 17.73
C ALA A 16 -8.96 1.84 16.22
N GLU A 17 -7.72 1.89 15.70
CA GLU A 17 -7.49 2.05 14.28
C GLU A 17 -8.02 0.88 13.47
N ALA A 18 -7.76 -0.35 13.94
CA ALA A 18 -8.23 -1.56 13.27
C ALA A 18 -9.77 -1.63 13.26
N GLU A 19 -10.40 -1.31 14.39
CA GLU A 19 -11.85 -1.28 14.51
C GLU A 19 -12.47 -0.26 13.55
N MET A 20 -11.88 0.93 13.48
CA MET A 20 -12.33 1.98 12.57
C MET A 20 -12.22 1.55 11.11
N ALA A 21 -11.09 0.94 10.73
CA ALA A 21 -10.86 0.46 9.37
C ALA A 21 -11.90 -0.57 8.94
N VAL A 22 -12.20 -1.53 9.81
CA VAL A 22 -13.21 -2.56 9.55
C VAL A 22 -14.60 -1.94 9.39
N LYS A 23 -14.96 -1.02 10.28
CA LYS A 23 -16.26 -0.34 10.21
C LYS A 23 -16.43 0.46 8.93
N ARG A 24 -15.38 1.14 8.47
CA ARG A 24 -15.40 1.91 7.21
C ARG A 24 -15.56 1.01 6.00
N GLU A 25 -14.88 -0.15 6.00
CA GLU A 25 -14.93 -1.09 4.88
C GLU A 25 -16.35 -1.55 4.57
N PHE A 26 -17.17 -1.75 5.60
CA PHE A 26 -18.55 -2.24 5.44
C PHE A 26 -19.59 -1.13 5.43
N ASN A 27 -19.18 0.13 5.47
CA ASN A 27 -20.11 1.27 5.47
C ASN A 27 -20.20 1.85 4.06
N PRO A 28 -21.43 1.90 3.44
CA PRO A 28 -21.58 2.41 2.09
C PRO A 28 -21.29 3.90 1.91
N ASP A 29 -21.14 4.65 3.02
CA ASP A 29 -20.78 6.06 2.97
C ASP A 29 -19.28 6.28 2.78
N TRP A 30 -18.50 5.20 2.79
CA TRP A 30 -17.05 5.24 2.63
C TRP A 30 -16.63 4.40 1.44
N VAL A 31 -15.58 4.84 0.74
CA VAL A 31 -14.95 4.07 -0.33
C VAL A 31 -13.44 4.05 -0.13
N ALA A 32 -12.83 2.90 -0.37
CA ALA A 32 -11.40 2.73 -0.28
C ALA A 32 -10.89 1.88 -1.45
N GLU A 33 -9.65 2.11 -1.82
CA GLU A 33 -8.94 1.33 -2.83
C GLU A 33 -7.76 0.64 -2.15
N TRP A 34 -7.56 -0.64 -2.46
CA TRP A 34 -6.53 -1.46 -1.83
C TRP A 34 -5.41 -1.80 -2.81
N TRP A 35 -4.19 -1.62 -2.37
CA TRP A 35 -2.98 -2.00 -3.09
C TRP A 35 -2.16 -2.94 -2.24
N HIS A 36 -1.65 -4.01 -2.83
CA HIS A 36 -0.90 -5.06 -2.16
C HIS A 36 0.54 -5.10 -2.66
N ILE A 37 1.44 -5.68 -1.86
CA ILE A 37 2.85 -5.84 -2.27
C ILE A 37 2.97 -6.66 -3.57
N ASP A 38 2.06 -7.58 -3.84
CA ASP A 38 2.07 -8.37 -5.08
C ASP A 38 1.78 -7.49 -6.31
N ASP A 39 0.97 -6.45 -6.16
CA ASP A 39 0.72 -5.47 -7.23
C ASP A 39 2.02 -4.74 -7.57
N VAL A 40 2.77 -4.34 -6.55
CA VAL A 40 4.05 -3.65 -6.72
C VAL A 40 5.08 -4.59 -7.37
N ALA A 41 5.19 -5.83 -6.86
CA ALA A 41 6.13 -6.81 -7.39
C ALA A 41 5.85 -7.13 -8.86
N GLY A 42 4.58 -7.31 -9.22
CA GLY A 42 4.19 -7.57 -10.61
C GLY A 42 4.50 -6.40 -11.53
N GLN A 43 4.24 -5.18 -11.07
CA GLN A 43 4.54 -3.98 -11.85
C GLN A 43 6.04 -3.78 -12.02
N ALA A 44 6.83 -4.09 -10.98
CA ALA A 44 8.29 -4.04 -11.06
C ALA A 44 8.82 -5.03 -12.10
N GLU A 45 8.28 -6.24 -12.15
CA GLU A 45 8.66 -7.25 -13.15
C GLU A 45 8.36 -6.77 -14.56
N ASP A 46 7.25 -6.09 -14.78
CA ASP A 46 6.89 -5.50 -16.07
C ASP A 46 7.92 -4.44 -16.51
N GLN A 47 8.59 -3.81 -15.56
CA GLN A 47 9.67 -2.85 -15.83
C GLN A 47 11.05 -3.51 -15.93
N GLY A 48 11.13 -4.83 -15.80
CA GLY A 48 12.39 -5.55 -15.79
C GLY A 48 13.14 -5.49 -14.47
N GLU A 49 12.46 -5.15 -13.37
CA GLU A 49 13.05 -5.03 -12.04
C GLU A 49 12.53 -6.11 -11.12
N THR A 50 13.35 -6.48 -10.14
CA THR A 50 12.96 -7.40 -9.06
C THR A 50 13.11 -6.69 -7.72
N LEU A 51 12.01 -6.58 -6.98
CA LEU A 51 12.00 -5.97 -5.66
C LEU A 51 11.80 -7.03 -4.58
N THR A 52 12.44 -6.83 -3.44
CA THR A 52 12.17 -7.63 -2.25
C THR A 52 10.81 -7.24 -1.69
N GLU A 53 10.24 -8.08 -0.81
CA GLU A 53 8.98 -7.74 -0.13
C GLU A 53 9.09 -6.43 0.64
N GLU A 54 10.23 -6.22 1.31
CA GLU A 54 10.45 -4.99 2.06
C GLU A 54 10.49 -3.76 1.15
N GLU A 55 11.15 -3.88 0.00
CA GLU A 55 11.15 -2.81 -1.01
C GLU A 55 9.74 -2.53 -1.54
N CYS A 56 8.93 -3.56 -1.73
CA CYS A 56 7.53 -3.40 -2.12
C CYS A 56 6.73 -2.64 -1.05
N ARG A 57 6.96 -2.96 0.23
CA ARG A 57 6.32 -2.24 1.34
C ARG A 57 6.77 -0.79 1.39
N ASP A 58 8.05 -0.51 1.09
CA ASP A 58 8.57 0.86 1.01
C ASP A 58 7.88 1.64 -0.10
N VAL A 59 7.65 1.03 -1.26
CA VAL A 59 6.88 1.66 -2.36
C VAL A 59 5.49 2.04 -1.89
N LEU A 60 4.77 1.10 -1.25
CA LEU A 60 3.42 1.37 -0.75
C LEU A 60 3.42 2.48 0.32
N ALA A 61 4.41 2.49 1.20
CA ALA A 61 4.54 3.53 2.22
C ALA A 61 4.74 4.91 1.59
N MET A 62 5.56 5.00 0.54
CA MET A 62 5.80 6.27 -0.16
C MET A 62 4.56 6.72 -0.94
N VAL A 63 3.85 5.79 -1.58
CA VAL A 63 2.59 6.06 -2.26
C VAL A 63 1.59 6.70 -1.30
N MET A 64 1.45 6.12 -0.09
CA MET A 64 0.54 6.67 0.92
C MET A 64 1.00 8.03 1.45
N ARG A 65 2.29 8.18 1.70
CA ARG A 65 2.86 9.42 2.26
C ARG A 65 2.78 10.60 1.30
N LYS A 66 2.98 10.33 0.00
CA LYS A 66 3.06 11.36 -1.05
C LYS A 66 1.80 11.43 -1.91
N HIS A 67 0.73 10.84 -1.44
CA HIS A 67 -0.53 10.79 -2.14
C HIS A 67 -1.07 12.21 -2.45
N ASP A 68 -1.44 12.41 -3.70
CA ASP A 68 -2.09 13.64 -4.17
C ASP A 68 -3.55 13.33 -4.51
N CYS A 69 -4.48 13.94 -3.80
CA CYS A 69 -5.91 13.69 -3.98
C CYS A 69 -6.43 14.04 -5.38
N ASN A 70 -5.75 14.93 -6.10
CA ASN A 70 -6.15 15.30 -7.46
C ASN A 70 -5.76 14.26 -8.50
N ILE A 71 -4.71 13.49 -8.21
CA ILE A 71 -4.19 12.44 -9.10
C ILE A 71 -4.70 11.07 -8.66
N GLY A 72 -4.78 10.85 -7.35
CA GLY A 72 -5.10 9.56 -6.77
C GLY A 72 -3.92 8.60 -6.81
N ILE A 73 -4.21 7.33 -6.54
CA ILE A 73 -3.22 6.25 -6.62
C ILE A 73 -3.55 5.41 -7.85
N ASN A 74 -2.59 5.28 -8.76
CA ASN A 74 -2.74 4.51 -10.00
C ASN A 74 -1.41 3.84 -10.34
N TRP A 75 -1.36 3.10 -11.44
CA TRP A 75 -0.16 2.39 -11.86
C TRP A 75 1.01 3.34 -12.13
N ASP A 76 0.77 4.54 -12.66
CA ASP A 76 1.82 5.53 -12.93
C ASP A 76 2.48 6.01 -11.64
N VAL A 77 1.70 6.22 -10.59
CA VAL A 77 2.21 6.60 -9.26
C VAL A 77 3.06 5.46 -8.68
N ILE A 78 2.59 4.24 -8.80
CA ILE A 78 3.32 3.05 -8.33
C ILE A 78 4.63 2.91 -9.11
N ASP A 79 4.60 3.07 -10.44
CA ASP A 79 5.79 3.03 -11.29
C ASP A 79 6.82 4.06 -10.89
N TYR A 80 6.37 5.28 -10.59
CA TYR A 80 7.25 6.35 -10.14
C TYR A 80 8.00 5.96 -8.86
N TRP A 81 7.31 5.42 -7.86
CA TRP A 81 7.93 5.07 -6.59
C TRP A 81 8.79 3.81 -6.68
N ILE A 82 8.45 2.86 -7.57
CA ILE A 82 9.32 1.73 -7.89
C ILE A 82 10.66 2.26 -8.40
N ASP A 83 10.62 3.18 -9.36
CA ASP A 83 11.80 3.78 -9.95
C ASP A 83 12.66 4.49 -8.91
N GLU A 84 12.04 5.26 -8.01
CA GLU A 84 12.73 5.97 -6.93
C GLU A 84 13.39 4.99 -5.93
N ILE A 85 12.71 3.90 -5.58
CA ILE A 85 13.27 2.89 -4.68
C ILE A 85 14.46 2.18 -5.33
N VAL A 86 14.38 1.86 -6.63
CA VAL A 86 15.48 1.26 -7.39
C VAL A 86 16.67 2.19 -7.45
N LYS A 87 16.45 3.48 -7.71
CA LYS A 87 17.50 4.49 -7.73
C LYS A 87 18.19 4.61 -6.37
N GLU A 88 17.43 4.63 -5.30
CA GLU A 88 17.96 4.69 -3.94
C GLU A 88 18.85 3.49 -3.63
N ARG A 89 18.41 2.30 -4.01
CA ARG A 89 19.18 1.05 -3.85
C ARG A 89 20.49 1.11 -4.62
N GLU A 90 20.49 1.63 -5.84
CA GLU A 90 21.66 1.69 -6.72
C GLU A 90 22.63 2.82 -6.37
N ALA A 91 22.17 3.81 -5.60
CA ALA A 91 22.98 4.95 -5.17
C ALA A 91 23.93 4.62 -4.00
N VAL A 92 23.84 3.44 -3.42
CA VAL A 92 24.65 3.01 -2.26
C VAL A 92 25.99 2.41 -2.68
#